data_e3007ad3d4459cb55d2a6708d59379dd
#
_entry.id   e3007ad3d4459cb55d2a6708d59379dd
#
_cell.length_a   1.000
_cell.length_b   1.000
_cell.length_c   1.000
_cell.angle_alpha   90.00
_cell.angle_beta   90.00
_cell.angle_gamma   90.00
#
_symmetry.space_group_name_H-M   'P 1'
#
loop_
_entity.id
_entity.type
_entity.pdbx_description
1 polymer ?
#
loop_
_entity_poly.entity_id
_entity_poly.type
_entity_poly.pdbx_seq_one_letter_code
_entity_poly.pdbx_strand_id
1 'polypeptide(L)'
;MDHNRLWKILNEMGIPDHLIYLLSNMYSGQEATIRTGHGTTDWFQIKKGVCQEYILSPCLFNLYAEYNMRNAGWDEAQTGIKIAGRNINNLRHADDTTLMTESEELKSLLMKVKEESEKLA
;
A
#
# COMPACT_ATOMS: atom_id res chain seq x y z
N MET A 1 4.00 6.43 -1.89
CA MET A 1 4.32 5.18 -2.65
C MET A 1 5.04 5.56 -3.93
N ASP A 2 6.25 5.12 -4.11
CA ASP A 2 7.06 5.32 -5.32
C ASP A 2 6.70 4.27 -6.38
N HIS A 3 6.57 4.66 -7.65
CA HIS A 3 6.16 3.75 -8.72
C HIS A 3 7.18 2.63 -8.96
N ASN A 4 8.48 2.93 -8.94
CA ASN A 4 9.51 1.91 -9.17
C ASN A 4 9.51 0.84 -8.06
N ARG A 5 9.23 1.25 -6.82
CA ARG A 5 9.09 0.32 -5.70
C ARG A 5 7.82 -0.50 -5.83
N LEU A 6 6.72 0.10 -6.26
CA LEU A 6 5.47 -0.62 -6.51
C LEU A 6 5.68 -1.75 -7.53
N TRP A 7 6.38 -1.50 -8.63
CA TRP A 7 6.66 -2.52 -9.64
C TRP A 7 7.49 -3.68 -9.09
N LYS A 8 8.46 -3.41 -8.23
CA LYS A 8 9.23 -4.45 -7.53
C LYS A 8 8.34 -5.29 -6.61
N ILE A 9 7.51 -4.65 -5.82
CA ILE A 9 6.57 -5.32 -4.91
C ILE A 9 5.64 -6.25 -5.69
N LEU A 10 5.07 -5.80 -6.80
CA LEU A 10 4.20 -6.61 -7.63
C LEU A 10 4.92 -7.84 -8.21
N ASN A 11 6.17 -7.67 -8.62
CA ASN A 11 7.01 -8.78 -9.09
C ASN A 11 7.28 -9.80 -7.97
N GLU A 12 7.67 -9.34 -6.80
CA GLU A 12 7.90 -10.19 -5.62
C GLU A 12 6.63 -10.92 -5.14
N MET A 13 5.46 -10.33 -5.37
CA MET A 13 4.16 -10.96 -5.10
C MET A 13 3.70 -11.92 -6.21
N GLY A 14 4.50 -12.12 -7.25
CA GLY A 14 4.24 -13.07 -8.33
C GLY A 14 3.33 -12.55 -9.44
N ILE A 15 3.14 -11.23 -9.55
CA ILE A 15 2.42 -10.65 -10.69
C ILE A 15 3.28 -10.80 -11.95
N PRO A 16 2.73 -11.31 -13.06
CA PRO A 16 3.48 -11.52 -14.31
C PRO A 16 4.07 -10.22 -14.87
N ASP A 17 5.30 -10.29 -15.37
CA ASP A 17 6.06 -9.13 -15.88
C ASP A 17 5.31 -8.35 -16.96
N HIS A 18 4.57 -9.02 -17.85
CA HIS A 18 3.81 -8.34 -18.91
C HIS A 18 2.68 -7.46 -18.34
N LEU A 19 2.06 -7.85 -17.21
CA LEU A 19 1.06 -7.02 -16.54
C LEU A 19 1.71 -5.84 -15.82
N ILE A 20 2.84 -6.05 -15.18
CA ILE A 20 3.62 -4.98 -14.56
C ILE A 20 4.06 -3.96 -15.62
N TYR A 21 4.50 -4.43 -16.79
CA TYR A 21 4.86 -3.56 -17.90
C TYR A 21 3.67 -2.71 -18.39
N LEU A 22 2.49 -3.32 -18.55
CA LEU A 22 1.28 -2.58 -18.93
C LEU A 22 0.90 -1.54 -17.89
N LEU A 23 0.94 -1.89 -16.60
CA LEU A 23 0.68 -0.97 -15.50
C LEU A 23 1.70 0.18 -15.50
N SER A 24 2.98 -0.11 -15.64
CA SER A 24 4.03 0.92 -15.67
C SER A 24 3.84 1.91 -16.82
N ASN A 25 3.40 1.43 -17.99
CA ASN A 25 3.09 2.30 -19.12
C ASN A 25 1.87 3.20 -18.84
N MET A 26 0.85 2.70 -18.15
CA MET A 26 -0.32 3.51 -17.77
C MET A 26 0.04 4.63 -16.79
N TYR A 27 1.04 4.41 -15.94
CA TYR A 27 1.53 5.39 -14.95
C TYR A 27 2.69 6.24 -15.47
N SER A 28 3.27 5.87 -16.61
CA SER A 28 4.38 6.60 -17.23
C SER A 28 3.88 7.89 -17.88
N GLY A 29 4.56 8.99 -17.59
CA GLY A 29 4.26 10.28 -18.22
C GLY A 29 2.94 10.92 -17.77
N GLN A 30 2.36 10.46 -16.67
CA GLN A 30 1.16 11.11 -16.12
C GLN A 30 1.48 12.52 -15.65
N GLU A 31 0.67 13.45 -16.10
CA GLU A 31 0.77 14.87 -15.73
C GLU A 31 -0.55 15.34 -15.11
N ALA A 32 -0.46 16.27 -14.20
CA ALA A 32 -1.61 16.91 -13.57
C ALA A 32 -1.46 18.42 -13.57
N THR A 33 -2.60 19.09 -13.51
CA THR A 33 -2.70 20.52 -13.24
C THR A 33 -3.78 20.75 -12.20
N ILE A 34 -3.61 21.77 -11.39
CA ILE A 34 -4.57 22.13 -10.34
C ILE A 34 -5.35 23.36 -10.80
N ARG A 35 -6.67 23.25 -10.80
CA ARG A 35 -7.55 24.39 -11.05
C ARG A 35 -7.90 25.08 -9.74
N THR A 36 -7.56 26.35 -9.62
CA THR A 36 -7.90 27.20 -8.47
C THR A 36 -8.86 28.30 -8.89
N GLY A 37 -9.41 29.05 -7.94
CA GLY A 37 -10.23 30.22 -8.22
C GLY A 37 -9.48 31.35 -8.96
N HIS A 38 -8.16 31.31 -9.01
CA HIS A 38 -7.28 32.28 -9.67
C HIS A 38 -6.67 31.79 -10.99
N GLY A 39 -7.03 30.58 -11.45
CA GLY A 39 -6.52 29.99 -12.70
C GLY A 39 -6.04 28.55 -12.51
N THR A 40 -5.35 28.04 -13.52
CA THR A 40 -4.74 26.70 -13.50
C THR A 40 -3.23 26.83 -13.33
N THR A 41 -2.63 25.86 -12.59
CA THR A 41 -1.18 25.77 -12.50
C THR A 41 -0.57 25.26 -13.81
N ASP A 42 0.75 25.38 -13.94
CA ASP A 42 1.48 24.64 -14.97
C ASP A 42 1.35 23.13 -14.77
N TRP A 43 1.50 22.37 -15.87
CA TRP A 43 1.48 20.91 -15.82
C TRP A 43 2.70 20.38 -15.08
N PHE A 44 2.49 19.44 -14.18
CA PHE A 44 3.57 18.78 -13.46
C PHE A 44 3.41 17.26 -13.53
N GLN A 45 4.54 16.56 -13.57
CA GLN A 45 4.55 15.10 -13.65
C GLN A 45 4.24 14.46 -12.30
N ILE A 46 3.37 13.44 -12.34
CA ILE A 46 3.04 12.59 -11.19
C ILE A 46 4.03 11.43 -11.16
N LYS A 47 4.87 11.39 -10.13
CA LYS A 47 5.91 10.35 -9.96
C LYS A 47 5.61 9.39 -8.81
N LYS A 48 4.60 9.65 -8.01
CA LYS A 48 4.25 8.90 -6.80
C LYS A 48 2.75 8.79 -6.63
N GLY A 49 2.33 7.73 -5.93
CA GLY A 49 0.93 7.49 -5.59
C GLY A 49 0.18 6.67 -6.63
N VAL A 50 -1.09 6.44 -6.38
CA VAL A 50 -2.05 5.85 -7.32
C VAL A 50 -3.19 6.84 -7.53
N CYS A 51 -3.71 6.92 -8.75
CA CYS A 51 -4.80 7.83 -9.07
C CYS A 51 -6.10 7.34 -8.43
N GLN A 52 -6.80 8.21 -7.70
CA GLN A 52 -8.03 7.84 -6.98
C GLN A 52 -9.17 7.36 -7.89
N GLU A 53 -9.21 7.81 -9.13
CA GLU A 53 -10.29 7.49 -10.07
C GLU A 53 -10.03 6.25 -10.94
N TYR A 54 -8.87 5.63 -10.86
CA TYR A 54 -8.58 4.42 -11.64
C TYR A 54 -9.12 3.17 -10.96
N ILE A 55 -9.81 2.33 -11.72
CA ILE A 55 -10.39 1.05 -11.27
C ILE A 55 -9.33 0.15 -10.58
N LEU A 56 -8.08 0.20 -11.05
CA LEU A 56 -6.98 -0.62 -10.51
C LEU A 56 -6.34 -0.04 -9.25
N SER A 57 -6.54 1.23 -8.94
CA SER A 57 -5.87 1.88 -7.80
C SER A 57 -6.16 1.23 -6.45
N PRO A 58 -7.40 0.83 -6.12
CA PRO A 58 -7.68 0.11 -4.88
C PRO A 58 -6.97 -1.24 -4.82
N CYS A 59 -6.89 -1.97 -5.94
CA CYS A 59 -6.18 -3.25 -6.00
C CYS A 59 -4.67 -3.08 -5.76
N LEU A 60 -4.05 -2.09 -6.42
CA LEU A 60 -2.63 -1.79 -6.27
C LEU A 60 -2.31 -1.35 -4.84
N PHE A 61 -3.16 -0.52 -4.24
CA PHE A 61 -3.01 -0.10 -2.85
C PHE A 61 -3.14 -1.29 -1.90
N ASN A 62 -4.11 -2.17 -2.10
CA ASN A 62 -4.29 -3.35 -1.26
C ASN A 62 -3.11 -4.32 -1.35
N LEU A 63 -2.55 -4.54 -2.54
CA LEU A 63 -1.36 -5.36 -2.72
C LEU A 63 -0.14 -4.75 -2.02
N TYR A 64 0.04 -3.45 -2.15
CA TYR A 64 1.09 -2.72 -1.45
C TYR A 64 0.94 -2.81 0.09
N ALA A 65 -0.27 -2.61 0.61
CA ALA A 65 -0.55 -2.73 2.04
C ALA A 65 -0.33 -4.16 2.55
N GLU A 66 -0.75 -5.16 1.78
CA GLU A 66 -0.53 -6.58 2.10
C GLU A 66 0.96 -6.93 2.16
N TYR A 67 1.74 -6.47 1.19
CA TYR A 67 3.19 -6.66 1.17
C TYR A 67 3.86 -6.06 2.42
N ASN A 68 3.47 -4.84 2.80
CA ASN A 68 3.97 -4.19 4.01
C ASN A 68 3.69 -5.00 5.27
N MET A 69 2.47 -5.51 5.39
CA MET A 69 2.05 -6.28 6.56
C MET A 69 2.80 -7.62 6.66
N ARG A 70 3.00 -8.31 5.53
CA ARG A 70 3.79 -9.55 5.48
C ARG A 70 5.25 -9.31 5.90
N ASN A 71 5.88 -8.26 5.38
CA ASN A 71 7.28 -7.95 5.71
C ASN A 71 7.47 -7.46 7.14
N ALA A 72 6.46 -6.83 7.73
CA ALA A 72 6.48 -6.48 9.15
C ALA A 72 6.40 -7.71 10.09
N GLY A 73 6.31 -8.94 9.52
CA GLY A 73 6.21 -10.17 10.29
C GLY A 73 4.88 -10.35 11.01
N TRP A 74 3.82 -9.81 10.42
CA TRP A 74 2.47 -9.90 10.94
C TRP A 74 1.89 -11.29 10.63
N ASP A 75 2.40 -12.31 11.34
CA ASP A 75 1.96 -13.69 11.17
C ASP A 75 0.61 -13.90 11.88
N GLU A 76 -0.40 -14.31 11.13
CA GLU A 76 -1.74 -14.58 11.63
C GLU A 76 -1.77 -15.67 12.73
N ALA A 77 -0.76 -16.51 12.80
CA ALA A 77 -0.70 -17.62 13.75
C ALA A 77 -0.28 -17.22 15.18
N GLN A 78 0.41 -16.10 15.35
CA GLN A 78 1.06 -15.76 16.62
C GLN A 78 0.49 -14.53 17.34
N THR A 79 -0.15 -13.61 16.61
CA THR A 79 -0.66 -12.36 17.18
C THR A 79 -2.11 -12.14 16.78
N GLY A 80 -2.89 -11.52 17.67
CA GLY A 80 -4.28 -11.18 17.38
C GLY A 80 -5.27 -11.64 18.44
N ILE A 81 -6.53 -11.34 18.22
CA ILE A 81 -7.66 -11.69 19.06
C ILE A 81 -8.44 -12.83 18.44
N LYS A 82 -8.75 -13.86 19.20
CA LYS A 82 -9.56 -14.98 18.71
C LYS A 82 -11.05 -14.64 18.70
N ILE A 83 -11.63 -14.56 17.52
CA ILE A 83 -13.07 -14.35 17.32
C ILE A 83 -13.65 -15.53 16.54
N ALA A 84 -14.61 -16.24 17.10
CA ALA A 84 -15.26 -17.40 16.47
C ALA A 84 -14.26 -18.45 15.94
N GLY A 85 -13.16 -18.71 16.68
CA GLY A 85 -12.14 -19.69 16.33
C GLY A 85 -11.14 -19.23 15.27
N ARG A 86 -11.25 -17.99 14.76
CA ARG A 86 -10.30 -17.36 13.84
C ARG A 86 -9.46 -16.34 14.57
N ASN A 87 -8.18 -16.31 14.28
CA ASN A 87 -7.29 -15.28 14.79
C ASN A 87 -7.40 -14.02 13.90
N ILE A 88 -7.77 -12.90 14.51
CA ILE A 88 -7.89 -11.61 13.84
C ILE A 88 -6.87 -10.67 14.47
N ASN A 89 -5.90 -10.24 13.69
CA ASN A 89 -4.81 -9.37 14.14
C ASN A 89 -4.85 -7.98 13.50
N ASN A 90 -5.55 -7.82 12.39
CA ASN A 90 -5.74 -6.53 11.74
C ASN A 90 -7.10 -6.43 11.07
N LEU A 91 -7.62 -5.20 10.99
CA LEU A 91 -8.77 -4.82 10.18
C LEU A 91 -8.34 -3.67 9.28
N ARG A 92 -8.66 -3.76 8.00
CA ARG A 92 -8.28 -2.74 7.01
C ARG A 92 -9.52 -2.24 6.29
N HIS A 93 -9.60 -0.93 6.17
CA HIS A 93 -10.61 -0.26 5.36
C HIS A 93 -9.94 0.91 4.63
N ALA A 94 -9.76 0.77 3.32
CA ALA A 94 -8.97 1.70 2.50
C ALA A 94 -7.57 1.94 3.11
N ASP A 95 -7.25 3.14 3.49
CA ASP A 95 -6.00 3.55 4.14
C ASP A 95 -6.01 3.40 5.67
N ASP A 96 -7.19 3.18 6.26
CA ASP A 96 -7.31 2.94 7.70
C ASP A 96 -6.97 1.49 8.06
N THR A 97 -6.04 1.33 8.97
CA THR A 97 -5.64 0.01 9.49
C THR A 97 -5.69 -0.01 11.01
N THR A 98 -6.48 -0.92 11.56
CA THR A 98 -6.52 -1.20 13.00
C THR A 98 -5.76 -2.47 13.29
N LEU A 99 -4.78 -2.40 14.18
CA LEU A 99 -3.97 -3.54 14.63
C LEU A 99 -4.47 -4.01 15.98
N MET A 100 -4.55 -5.33 16.17
CA MET A 100 -5.09 -5.95 17.39
C MET A 100 -4.14 -7.04 17.89
N THR A 101 -3.90 -7.07 19.21
CA THR A 101 -3.10 -8.10 19.87
C THR A 101 -3.53 -8.21 21.31
N GLU A 102 -3.35 -9.38 21.91
CA GLU A 102 -3.63 -9.64 23.33
C GLU A 102 -2.47 -9.25 24.25
N SER A 103 -1.31 -8.86 23.73
CA SER A 103 -0.09 -8.62 24.51
C SER A 103 0.48 -7.22 24.33
N GLU A 104 1.48 -6.89 25.20
CA GLU A 104 2.25 -5.64 25.10
C GLU A 104 3.12 -5.55 23.82
N GLU A 105 3.12 -6.58 23.00
CA GLU A 105 3.85 -6.62 21.73
C GLU A 105 3.30 -5.64 20.67
N LEU A 106 2.10 -5.07 20.89
CA LEU A 106 1.49 -4.13 19.96
C LEU A 106 2.44 -2.99 19.57
N LYS A 107 3.15 -2.46 20.54
CA LYS A 107 4.08 -1.34 20.31
C LYS A 107 5.24 -1.74 19.41
N SER A 108 5.83 -2.92 19.62
CA SER A 108 6.94 -3.42 18.80
C SER A 108 6.50 -3.72 17.38
N LEU A 109 5.31 -4.30 17.21
CA LEU A 109 4.71 -4.58 15.92
C LEU A 109 4.35 -3.31 15.14
N LEU A 110 3.78 -2.31 15.83
CA LEU A 110 3.50 -1.01 15.24
C LEU A 110 4.77 -0.33 14.72
N MET A 111 5.87 -0.40 15.50
CA MET A 111 7.14 0.14 15.06
C MET A 111 7.68 -0.56 13.81
N LYS A 112 7.56 -1.88 13.72
CA LYS A 112 7.96 -2.63 12.52
C LYS A 112 7.13 -2.24 11.29
N VAL A 113 5.80 -2.14 11.43
CA VAL A 113 4.93 -1.69 10.33
C VAL A 113 5.31 -0.30 9.87
N LYS A 114 5.59 0.60 10.81
CA LYS A 114 6.06 1.95 10.51
C LYS A 114 7.39 1.94 9.75
N GLU A 115 8.38 1.20 10.22
CA GLU A 115 9.69 1.09 9.56
C GLU A 115 9.58 0.53 8.14
N GLU A 116 8.78 -0.54 7.92
CA GLU A 116 8.55 -1.08 6.58
C GLU A 116 7.84 -0.08 5.67
N SER A 117 6.84 0.62 6.18
CA SER A 117 6.15 1.67 5.43
C SER A 117 7.09 2.82 5.04
N GLU A 118 7.98 3.26 5.94
CA GLU A 118 8.98 4.29 5.67
C GLU A 118 10.04 3.83 4.64
N LYS A 119 10.48 2.57 4.68
CA LYS A 119 11.38 2.00 3.67
C LYS A 119 10.76 2.00 2.27
N LEU A 120 9.44 1.91 2.18
CA LEU A 120 8.70 1.81 0.93
C LEU A 120 8.12 3.15 0.44
N ALA A 121 8.16 4.17 1.27
CA ALA A 121 7.76 5.53 0.89
C ALA A 121 8.82 6.23 0.05
#